data_783f3e985fda6cbc6a7798337d84c81a
#
_entry.id   783f3e985fda6cbc6a7798337d84c81a
#
_cell.length_a   1.000
_cell.length_b   1.000
_cell.length_c   1.000
_cell.angle_alpha   90.00
_cell.angle_beta   90.00
_cell.angle_gamma   90.00
#
_symmetry.space_group_name_H-M   'P 1'
#
loop_
_entity.id
_entity.type
_entity.pdbx_description
1 polymer ?
#
loop_
_entity_poly.entity_id
_entity_poly.type
_entity_poly.pdbx_seq_one_letter_code
_entity_poly.pdbx_strand_id
1 'polypeptide(L)'
;MLNHVFIILIILGIVVGMGNSIDAALKADTFEQRIDALKLKGKEITDKIKDMVETAVKICLDYIGLMALWLGIMKIADESGLVSALVNLLRPIMIRLFPRVPANHPAMGAMLMNMAANMLGLDNAATPIGLKAMKELQTLNAEKDTASNAMIMFLAINTSSITLIPFSVMAFRATTGSQNPQIILGPALLATTCSTACGIAAAYLLAKFSKPTRDYYDEFLAGKDLNALAEAEASKES
;
A
#
# COMPACT_ATOMS: atom_id res chain seq x y z
N MET A 1 -8.97 12.13 4.19
CA MET A 1 -7.70 12.63 3.62
C MET A 1 -7.59 12.36 2.11
N LEU A 2 -7.67 11.13 1.64
CA LEU A 2 -7.50 10.78 0.22
C LEU A 2 -8.45 11.55 -0.71
N ASN A 3 -9.73 11.68 -0.34
CA ASN A 3 -10.71 12.43 -1.11
C ASN A 3 -10.33 13.91 -1.31
N HIS A 4 -9.72 14.54 -0.31
CA HIS A 4 -9.29 15.94 -0.44
C HIS A 4 -8.12 16.09 -1.40
N VAL A 5 -7.19 15.14 -1.42
CA VAL A 5 -6.08 15.12 -2.37
C VAL A 5 -6.61 14.97 -3.80
N PHE A 6 -7.55 14.06 -4.04
CA PHE A 6 -8.19 13.91 -5.36
C PHE A 6 -8.92 15.18 -5.79
N ILE A 7 -9.71 15.80 -4.91
CA ILE A 7 -10.41 17.04 -5.21
C ILE A 7 -9.42 18.16 -5.54
N ILE A 8 -8.33 18.30 -4.78
CA ILE A 8 -7.29 19.29 -5.03
C ILE A 8 -6.64 19.07 -6.40
N LEU A 9 -6.30 17.83 -6.76
CA LEU A 9 -5.70 17.51 -8.05
C LEU A 9 -6.65 17.82 -9.22
N ILE A 10 -7.94 17.52 -9.08
CA ILE A 10 -8.96 17.84 -10.08
C ILE A 10 -9.09 19.36 -10.23
N ILE A 11 -9.22 20.09 -9.12
CA ILE A 11 -9.33 21.55 -9.15
C ILE A 11 -8.06 22.16 -9.77
N LEU A 12 -6.87 21.68 -9.39
CA LEU A 12 -5.61 22.16 -9.96
C LEU A 12 -5.55 21.93 -11.48
N GLY A 13 -5.97 20.75 -11.94
CA GLY A 13 -6.07 20.43 -13.38
C GLY A 13 -7.00 21.37 -14.14
N ILE A 14 -8.17 21.65 -13.57
CA ILE A 14 -9.15 22.59 -14.12
C ILE A 14 -8.58 24.01 -14.15
N VAL A 15 -7.98 24.47 -13.06
CA VAL A 15 -7.39 25.83 -12.95
C VAL A 15 -6.26 26.02 -13.96
N VAL A 16 -5.37 25.04 -14.11
CA VAL A 16 -4.29 25.09 -15.12
C VAL A 16 -4.85 25.08 -16.53
N GLY A 17 -5.85 24.24 -16.81
CA GLY A 17 -6.53 24.19 -18.10
C GLY A 17 -7.23 25.51 -18.45
N MET A 18 -7.92 26.11 -17.47
CA MET A 18 -8.54 27.43 -17.63
C MET A 18 -7.49 28.54 -17.79
N GLY A 19 -6.39 28.51 -17.04
CA GLY A 19 -5.30 29.47 -17.14
C GLY A 19 -4.70 29.49 -18.56
N ASN A 20 -4.46 28.34 -19.15
CA ASN A 20 -4.00 28.22 -20.53
C ASN A 20 -5.04 28.73 -21.54
N SER A 21 -6.31 28.57 -21.26
CA SER A 21 -7.41 29.08 -22.09
C SER A 21 -7.51 30.60 -22.04
N ILE A 22 -7.33 31.18 -20.86
CA ILE A 22 -7.32 32.62 -20.65
C ILE A 22 -6.09 33.27 -21.31
N ASP A 23 -4.90 32.65 -21.18
CA ASP A 23 -3.66 33.17 -21.82
C ASP A 23 -3.81 33.16 -23.36
N ALA A 24 -4.42 32.12 -23.93
CA ALA A 24 -4.72 32.07 -25.36
C ALA A 24 -5.70 33.17 -25.80
N ALA A 25 -6.72 33.47 -24.99
CA ALA A 25 -7.68 34.51 -25.23
C ALA A 25 -7.08 35.93 -25.09
N LEU A 26 -6.17 36.11 -24.11
CA LEU A 26 -5.50 37.40 -23.91
C LEU A 26 -4.54 37.79 -25.04
N LYS A 27 -4.01 36.82 -25.77
CA LYS A 27 -3.13 37.02 -26.95
C LYS A 27 -3.91 37.35 -28.24
N ALA A 28 -5.23 37.31 -28.20
CA ALA A 28 -6.05 37.65 -29.37
C ALA A 28 -6.34 39.17 -29.44
N ASP A 29 -6.29 39.74 -30.65
CA ASP A 29 -6.38 41.21 -30.87
C ASP A 29 -7.82 41.70 -30.84
N THR A 30 -8.81 40.85 -31.20
CA THR A 30 -10.24 41.23 -31.31
C THR A 30 -11.08 40.44 -30.34
N PHE A 31 -12.17 41.06 -29.83
CA PHE A 31 -13.10 40.41 -28.89
C PHE A 31 -13.71 39.12 -29.46
N GLU A 32 -14.09 39.09 -30.73
CA GLU A 32 -14.59 37.89 -31.40
C GLU A 32 -13.58 36.74 -31.41
N GLN A 33 -12.30 37.05 -31.73
CA GLN A 33 -11.21 36.09 -31.69
C GLN A 33 -10.97 35.53 -30.29
N ARG A 34 -11.18 36.32 -29.23
CA ARG A 34 -11.09 35.85 -27.84
C ARG A 34 -12.18 34.86 -27.51
N ILE A 35 -13.43 35.10 -27.92
CA ILE A 35 -14.55 34.21 -27.72
C ILE A 35 -14.32 32.89 -28.45
N ASP A 36 -13.86 32.94 -29.71
CA ASP A 36 -13.61 31.74 -30.50
C ASP A 36 -12.42 30.92 -29.93
N ALA A 37 -11.38 31.58 -29.47
CA ALA A 37 -10.26 30.90 -28.77
C ALA A 37 -10.72 30.20 -27.51
N LEU A 38 -11.60 30.81 -26.71
CA LEU A 38 -12.16 30.20 -25.50
C LEU A 38 -13.06 29.01 -25.84
N LYS A 39 -13.91 29.13 -26.86
CA LYS A 39 -14.77 28.00 -27.35
C LYS A 39 -13.93 26.82 -27.83
N LEU A 40 -12.89 27.12 -28.63
CA LEU A 40 -11.99 26.10 -29.18
C LEU A 40 -11.27 25.36 -28.07
N LYS A 41 -10.73 26.08 -27.09
CA LYS A 41 -10.03 25.51 -25.92
C LYS A 41 -10.99 24.74 -25.01
N GLY A 42 -12.20 25.25 -24.79
CA GLY A 42 -13.23 24.53 -24.05
C GLY A 42 -13.61 23.20 -24.70
N LYS A 43 -13.73 23.19 -26.05
CA LYS A 43 -13.96 21.96 -26.81
C LYS A 43 -12.78 21.00 -26.68
N GLU A 44 -11.53 21.49 -26.86
CA GLU A 44 -10.32 20.68 -26.71
C GLU A 44 -10.23 20.01 -25.32
N ILE A 45 -10.53 20.74 -24.25
CA ILE A 45 -10.57 20.18 -22.88
C ILE A 45 -11.64 19.10 -22.77
N THR A 46 -12.86 19.35 -23.32
CA THR A 46 -13.95 18.38 -23.26
C THR A 46 -13.61 17.12 -24.03
N ASP A 47 -13.03 17.24 -25.22
CA ASP A 47 -12.63 16.11 -26.04
C ASP A 47 -11.52 15.31 -25.35
N LYS A 48 -10.51 15.96 -24.77
CA LYS A 48 -9.46 15.30 -23.97
C LYS A 48 -10.02 14.57 -22.75
N ILE A 49 -11.03 15.13 -22.06
CA ILE A 49 -11.68 14.45 -20.95
C ILE A 49 -12.36 13.16 -21.43
N LYS A 50 -13.08 13.20 -22.56
CA LYS A 50 -13.71 12.00 -23.14
C LYS A 50 -12.68 10.95 -23.50
N ASP A 51 -11.61 11.34 -24.22
CA ASP A 51 -10.54 10.42 -24.61
C ASP A 51 -9.86 9.77 -23.38
N MET A 52 -9.66 10.54 -22.31
CA MET A 52 -9.09 10.01 -21.07
C MET A 52 -10.04 9.03 -20.37
N VAL A 53 -11.35 9.29 -20.36
CA VAL A 53 -12.36 8.37 -19.81
C VAL A 53 -12.38 7.07 -20.59
N GLU A 54 -12.43 7.13 -21.93
CA GLU A 54 -12.38 5.94 -22.78
C GLU A 54 -11.09 5.14 -22.59
N THR A 55 -9.96 5.84 -22.52
CA THR A 55 -8.65 5.23 -22.26
C THR A 55 -8.62 4.54 -20.88
N ALA A 56 -9.16 5.20 -19.85
CA ALA A 56 -9.24 4.63 -18.51
C ALA A 56 -10.07 3.35 -18.47
N VAL A 57 -11.25 3.34 -19.13
CA VAL A 57 -12.10 2.14 -19.22
C VAL A 57 -11.39 1.02 -19.97
N LYS A 58 -10.71 1.33 -21.09
CA LYS A 58 -9.95 0.34 -21.84
C LYS A 58 -8.83 -0.27 -21.01
N ILE A 59 -8.02 0.55 -20.32
CA ILE A 59 -6.97 0.08 -19.43
C ILE A 59 -7.56 -0.82 -18.33
N CYS A 60 -8.69 -0.45 -17.73
CA CYS A 60 -9.35 -1.29 -16.71
C CYS A 60 -9.75 -2.66 -17.27
N LEU A 61 -10.35 -2.71 -18.47
CA LEU A 61 -10.75 -3.97 -19.09
C LEU A 61 -9.56 -4.87 -19.44
N ASP A 62 -8.51 -4.30 -20.03
CA ASP A 62 -7.28 -5.01 -20.37
C ASP A 62 -6.59 -5.54 -19.09
N TYR A 63 -6.63 -4.76 -18.00
CA TYR A 63 -6.06 -5.11 -16.72
C TYR A 63 -6.79 -6.24 -16.00
N ILE A 64 -8.14 -6.30 -16.13
CA ILE A 64 -8.95 -7.38 -15.52
C ILE A 64 -8.51 -8.75 -16.05
N GLY A 65 -8.36 -8.91 -17.35
CA GLY A 65 -7.95 -10.18 -17.96
C GLY A 65 -6.56 -10.62 -17.50
N LEU A 66 -5.61 -9.69 -17.50
CA LEU A 66 -4.25 -9.95 -17.08
C LEU A 66 -4.16 -10.28 -15.58
N MET A 67 -4.91 -9.57 -14.74
CA MET A 67 -4.99 -9.85 -13.31
C MET A 67 -5.64 -11.20 -13.02
N ALA A 68 -6.72 -11.56 -13.73
CA ALA A 68 -7.37 -12.86 -13.57
C ALA A 68 -6.42 -14.03 -13.88
N LEU A 69 -5.65 -13.93 -14.98
CA LEU A 69 -4.62 -14.91 -15.33
C LEU A 69 -3.56 -15.02 -14.22
N TRP A 70 -3.06 -13.89 -13.76
CA TRP A 70 -2.02 -13.85 -12.74
C TRP A 70 -2.49 -14.38 -11.39
N LEU A 71 -3.69 -14.01 -10.95
CA LEU A 71 -4.28 -14.55 -9.71
C LEU A 71 -4.43 -16.07 -9.80
N GLY A 72 -4.79 -16.60 -10.97
CA GLY A 72 -4.81 -18.05 -11.22
C GLY A 72 -3.44 -18.70 -11.04
N ILE A 73 -2.40 -18.13 -11.67
CA ILE A 73 -1.00 -18.60 -11.53
C ILE A 73 -0.55 -18.55 -10.06
N MET A 74 -0.84 -17.44 -9.37
CA MET A 74 -0.45 -17.29 -7.97
C MET A 74 -1.22 -18.22 -7.03
N LYS A 75 -2.45 -18.57 -7.36
CA LYS A 75 -3.20 -19.59 -6.62
C LYS A 75 -2.53 -20.98 -6.74
N ILE A 76 -2.06 -21.33 -7.93
CA ILE A 76 -1.28 -22.56 -8.15
C ILE A 76 0.03 -22.50 -7.35
N ALA A 77 0.72 -21.37 -7.34
CA ALA A 77 1.95 -21.18 -6.57
C ALA A 77 1.73 -21.32 -5.06
N ASP A 78 0.60 -20.82 -4.54
CA ASP A 78 0.19 -20.99 -3.14
C ASP A 78 -0.06 -22.46 -2.82
N GLU A 79 -0.85 -23.14 -3.61
CA GLU A 79 -1.14 -24.57 -3.44
C GLU A 79 0.09 -25.47 -3.62
N SER A 80 1.08 -25.04 -4.38
CA SER A 80 2.36 -25.76 -4.53
C SER A 80 3.28 -25.65 -3.30
N GLY A 81 2.91 -24.84 -2.30
CA GLY A 81 3.70 -24.61 -1.10
C GLY A 81 4.76 -23.50 -1.20
N LEU A 82 4.80 -22.74 -2.29
CA LEU A 82 5.74 -21.62 -2.46
C LEU A 82 5.58 -20.57 -1.36
N VAL A 83 4.33 -20.23 -1.01
CA VAL A 83 4.04 -19.27 0.07
C VAL A 83 4.54 -19.81 1.39
N SER A 84 4.31 -21.10 1.68
CA SER A 84 4.79 -21.75 2.90
C SER A 84 6.31 -21.78 2.99
N ALA A 85 7.01 -22.04 1.88
CA ALA A 85 8.48 -21.98 1.82
C ALA A 85 8.98 -20.57 2.12
N LEU A 86 8.33 -19.54 1.55
CA LEU A 86 8.69 -18.14 1.79
C LEU A 86 8.43 -17.72 3.24
N VAL A 87 7.29 -18.13 3.82
CA VAL A 87 6.97 -17.94 5.25
C VAL A 87 8.06 -18.53 6.15
N ASN A 88 8.50 -19.76 5.85
CA ASN A 88 9.57 -20.41 6.62
C ASN A 88 10.91 -19.67 6.51
N LEU A 89 11.22 -19.14 5.32
CA LEU A 89 12.43 -18.36 5.08
C LEU A 89 12.38 -17.01 5.83
N LEU A 90 11.22 -16.36 5.88
CA LEU A 90 11.03 -15.08 6.54
C LEU A 90 10.95 -15.18 8.07
N ARG A 91 10.52 -16.32 8.59
CA ARG A 91 10.28 -16.53 10.01
C ARG A 91 11.45 -16.11 10.93
N PRO A 92 12.72 -16.52 10.68
CA PRO A 92 13.84 -16.13 11.55
C PRO A 92 14.11 -14.62 11.52
N ILE A 93 13.86 -13.97 10.39
CA ILE A 93 14.00 -12.51 10.26
C ILE A 93 12.90 -11.81 11.07
N MET A 94 11.66 -12.27 10.96
CA MET A 94 10.51 -11.69 11.65
C MET A 94 10.63 -11.82 13.17
N ILE A 95 11.07 -12.95 13.69
CA ILE A 95 11.29 -13.14 15.14
C ILE A 95 12.33 -12.16 15.67
N ARG A 96 13.37 -11.85 14.90
CA ARG A 96 14.38 -10.86 15.29
C ARG A 96 13.89 -9.42 15.21
N LEU A 97 13.02 -9.15 14.23
CA LEU A 97 12.49 -7.81 13.98
C LEU A 97 11.37 -7.43 14.95
N PHE A 98 10.63 -8.45 15.43
CA PHE A 98 9.49 -8.31 16.34
C PHE A 98 9.72 -9.08 17.64
N PRO A 99 10.72 -8.70 18.47
CA PRO A 99 11.10 -9.46 19.67
C PRO A 99 9.99 -9.52 20.73
N ARG A 100 9.04 -8.57 20.70
CA ARG A 100 7.89 -8.50 21.62
C ARG A 100 6.60 -9.06 21.05
N VAL A 101 6.67 -9.78 19.93
CA VAL A 101 5.55 -10.57 19.40
C VAL A 101 5.93 -12.04 19.56
N PRO A 102 5.22 -12.81 20.40
CA PRO A 102 5.54 -14.23 20.60
C PRO A 102 5.50 -15.01 19.29
N ALA A 103 6.47 -15.89 19.06
CA ALA A 103 6.58 -16.64 17.81
C ALA A 103 5.39 -17.59 17.54
N ASN A 104 4.66 -17.98 18.57
CA ASN A 104 3.47 -18.83 18.52
C ASN A 104 2.15 -18.03 18.54
N HIS A 105 2.21 -16.69 18.63
CA HIS A 105 1.02 -15.85 18.59
C HIS A 105 0.42 -15.79 17.18
N PRO A 106 -0.92 -15.76 17.02
CA PRO A 106 -1.58 -15.64 15.72
C PRO A 106 -1.12 -14.44 14.89
N ALA A 107 -0.75 -13.33 15.54
CA ALA A 107 -0.18 -12.14 14.89
C ALA A 107 1.06 -12.49 14.06
N MET A 108 1.98 -13.28 14.58
CA MET A 108 3.22 -13.65 13.88
C MET A 108 2.91 -14.41 12.58
N GLY A 109 1.96 -15.35 12.64
CA GLY A 109 1.51 -16.09 11.44
C GLY A 109 0.87 -15.19 10.40
N ALA A 110 -0.01 -14.29 10.82
CA ALA A 110 -0.68 -13.35 9.92
C ALA A 110 0.30 -12.34 9.30
N MET A 111 1.27 -11.83 10.07
CA MET A 111 2.33 -10.94 9.58
C MET A 111 3.21 -11.63 8.55
N LEU A 112 3.65 -12.85 8.82
CA LEU A 112 4.47 -13.65 7.89
C LEU A 112 3.73 -13.91 6.56
N MET A 113 2.46 -14.28 6.65
CA MET A 113 1.63 -14.53 5.46
C MET A 113 1.41 -13.24 4.66
N ASN A 114 1.17 -12.12 5.33
CA ASN A 114 1.03 -10.82 4.68
C ASN A 114 2.32 -10.42 3.95
N MET A 115 3.49 -10.57 4.59
CA MET A 115 4.77 -10.27 3.95
C MET A 115 5.04 -11.17 2.75
N ALA A 116 4.78 -12.48 2.88
CA ALA A 116 4.93 -13.42 1.76
C ALA A 116 4.03 -13.03 0.58
N ALA A 117 2.78 -12.66 0.84
CA ALA A 117 1.84 -12.21 -0.17
C ALA A 117 2.35 -10.93 -0.89
N ASN A 118 2.82 -9.93 -0.14
CA ASN A 118 3.39 -8.71 -0.70
C ASN A 118 4.64 -8.98 -1.55
N MET A 119 5.54 -9.84 -1.09
CA MET A 119 6.75 -10.20 -1.84
C MET A 119 6.43 -10.88 -3.17
N LEU A 120 5.34 -11.64 -3.24
CA LEU A 120 4.87 -12.29 -4.45
C LEU A 120 3.98 -11.39 -5.32
N GLY A 121 3.74 -10.14 -4.93
CA GLY A 121 2.90 -9.20 -5.67
C GLY A 121 1.41 -9.53 -5.61
N LEU A 122 0.96 -10.19 -4.54
CA LEU A 122 -0.44 -10.52 -4.26
C LEU A 122 -1.14 -9.38 -3.52
N ASP A 123 -1.08 -8.16 -4.04
CA ASP A 123 -1.55 -6.94 -3.37
C ASP A 123 -3.00 -7.06 -2.85
N ASN A 124 -3.88 -7.67 -3.66
CA ASN A 124 -5.30 -7.85 -3.29
C ASN A 124 -5.50 -8.84 -2.13
N ALA A 125 -4.65 -9.88 -2.02
CA ALA A 125 -4.71 -10.85 -0.92
C ALA A 125 -3.98 -10.32 0.31
N ALA A 126 -2.94 -9.54 0.13
CA ALA A 126 -2.13 -8.98 1.22
C ALA A 126 -2.95 -8.05 2.13
N THR A 127 -3.84 -7.22 1.57
CA THR A 127 -4.63 -6.23 2.34
C THR A 127 -5.48 -6.88 3.44
N PRO A 128 -6.37 -7.86 3.20
CA PRO A 128 -7.17 -8.47 4.26
C PRO A 128 -6.31 -9.23 5.28
N ILE A 129 -5.19 -9.84 4.84
CA ILE A 129 -4.25 -10.52 5.73
C ILE A 129 -3.54 -9.50 6.62
N GLY A 130 -3.14 -8.36 6.08
CA GLY A 130 -2.52 -7.26 6.83
C GLY A 130 -3.47 -6.67 7.89
N LEU A 131 -4.74 -6.48 7.54
CA LEU A 131 -5.77 -6.05 8.50
C LEU A 131 -5.97 -7.07 9.62
N LYS A 132 -5.93 -8.39 9.29
CA LYS A 132 -5.96 -9.45 10.30
C LYS A 132 -4.73 -9.36 11.20
N ALA A 133 -3.53 -9.22 10.63
CA ALA A 133 -2.29 -9.09 11.40
C ALA A 133 -2.34 -7.89 12.37
N MET A 134 -2.87 -6.74 11.93
CA MET A 134 -3.04 -5.57 12.81
C MET A 134 -4.04 -5.82 13.94
N LYS A 135 -5.15 -6.51 13.68
CA LYS A 135 -6.11 -6.91 14.72
C LYS A 135 -5.47 -7.83 15.76
N GLU A 136 -4.70 -8.81 15.31
CA GLU A 136 -3.99 -9.72 16.21
C GLU A 136 -2.87 -9.01 16.99
N LEU A 137 -2.16 -8.03 16.40
CA LEU A 137 -1.21 -7.19 17.11
C LEU A 137 -1.89 -6.31 18.16
N GLN A 138 -3.11 -5.85 17.88
CA GLN A 138 -3.88 -5.06 18.84
C GLN A 138 -4.27 -5.84 20.10
N THR A 139 -4.37 -7.17 20.04
CA THR A 139 -4.62 -7.99 21.23
C THR A 139 -3.43 -7.96 22.20
N LEU A 140 -2.21 -7.84 21.66
CA LEU A 140 -0.97 -7.68 22.45
C LEU A 140 -0.74 -6.25 22.94
N ASN A 141 -1.50 -5.29 22.46
CA ASN A 141 -1.35 -3.88 22.81
C ASN A 141 -2.20 -3.50 24.01
N ALA A 142 -1.59 -3.07 25.10
CA ALA A 142 -2.29 -2.61 26.29
C ALA A 142 -2.95 -1.23 26.09
N GLU A 143 -2.32 -0.36 25.31
CA GLU A 143 -2.80 1.00 25.03
C GLU A 143 -3.65 1.01 23.75
N LYS A 144 -4.98 0.90 23.88
CA LYS A 144 -5.89 0.71 22.74
C LYS A 144 -5.92 1.89 21.75
N ASP A 145 -5.66 3.10 22.23
CA ASP A 145 -5.70 4.33 21.43
C ASP A 145 -4.32 4.71 20.83
N THR A 146 -3.26 3.98 21.18
CA THR A 146 -1.90 4.24 20.74
C THR A 146 -1.34 3.02 20.03
N ALA A 147 -0.76 3.20 18.84
CA ALA A 147 -0.14 2.09 18.12
C ALA A 147 1.12 1.62 18.83
N SER A 148 1.25 0.30 19.06
CA SER A 148 2.47 -0.28 19.62
C SER A 148 3.65 -0.20 18.63
N ASN A 149 4.87 -0.28 19.16
CA ASN A 149 6.08 -0.30 18.32
C ASN A 149 6.06 -1.44 17.29
N ALA A 150 5.48 -2.59 17.62
CA ALA A 150 5.30 -3.69 16.69
C ALA A 150 4.34 -3.33 15.54
N MET A 151 3.23 -2.65 15.85
CA MET A 151 2.28 -2.19 14.83
C MET A 151 2.91 -1.15 13.90
N ILE A 152 3.67 -0.20 14.45
CA ILE A 152 4.37 0.83 13.66
C ILE A 152 5.43 0.19 12.75
N MET A 153 6.23 -0.73 13.27
CA MET A 153 7.24 -1.46 12.50
C MET A 153 6.59 -2.30 11.39
N PHE A 154 5.50 -3.01 11.70
CA PHE A 154 4.78 -3.80 10.70
C PHE A 154 4.20 -2.92 9.59
N LEU A 155 3.64 -1.76 9.94
CA LEU A 155 3.12 -0.80 8.96
C LEU A 155 4.25 -0.22 8.09
N ALA A 156 5.40 0.13 8.69
CA ALA A 156 6.57 0.62 7.95
C ALA A 156 7.05 -0.40 6.92
N ILE A 157 7.15 -1.68 7.30
CA ILE A 157 7.55 -2.77 6.41
C ILE A 157 6.52 -2.98 5.29
N ASN A 158 5.22 -2.95 5.60
CA ASN A 158 4.17 -3.09 4.59
C ASN A 158 4.20 -1.95 3.57
N THR A 159 4.40 -0.72 4.02
CA THR A 159 4.43 0.47 3.14
C THR A 159 5.66 0.48 2.23
N SER A 160 6.78 -0.04 2.71
CA SER A 160 8.05 -0.09 1.98
C SER A 160 8.35 -1.44 1.33
N SER A 161 7.42 -2.38 1.37
CA SER A 161 7.60 -3.83 1.20
C SER A 161 8.52 -4.24 0.04
N ILE A 162 9.40 -5.22 0.32
CA ILE A 162 10.22 -5.84 -0.71
C ILE A 162 9.31 -6.61 -1.67
N THR A 163 9.36 -6.27 -2.95
CA THR A 163 8.57 -6.92 -3.99
C THR A 163 9.51 -7.72 -4.88
N LEU A 164 9.38 -9.05 -4.86
CA LEU A 164 10.17 -9.94 -5.74
C LEU A 164 9.64 -9.87 -7.17
N ILE A 165 8.32 -9.85 -7.32
CA ILE A 165 7.66 -9.79 -8.62
C ILE A 165 6.68 -8.61 -8.59
N PRO A 166 7.05 -7.44 -9.14
CA PRO A 166 6.18 -6.26 -9.21
C PRO A 166 5.14 -6.43 -10.32
N PHE A 167 4.23 -7.40 -10.13
CA PHE A 167 3.33 -7.84 -11.17
C PHE A 167 2.40 -6.73 -11.65
N SER A 168 1.81 -5.95 -10.73
CA SER A 168 0.92 -4.83 -11.06
C SER A 168 1.60 -3.81 -11.96
N VAL A 169 2.88 -3.51 -11.70
CA VAL A 169 3.67 -2.59 -12.53
C VAL A 169 4.00 -3.21 -13.90
N MET A 170 4.35 -4.50 -13.93
CA MET A 170 4.62 -5.20 -15.18
C MET A 170 3.38 -5.28 -16.05
N ALA A 171 2.22 -5.57 -15.46
CA ALA A 171 0.94 -5.59 -16.12
C ALA A 171 0.60 -4.22 -16.73
N PHE A 172 0.72 -3.15 -15.95
CA PHE A 172 0.50 -1.79 -16.42
C PHE A 172 1.44 -1.42 -17.58
N ARG A 173 2.73 -1.76 -17.48
CA ARG A 173 3.70 -1.54 -18.56
C ARG A 173 3.34 -2.30 -19.84
N ALA A 174 2.84 -3.52 -19.72
CA ALA A 174 2.41 -4.32 -20.86
C ALA A 174 1.19 -3.69 -21.56
N THR A 175 0.19 -3.26 -20.80
CA THR A 175 -1.03 -2.62 -21.36
C THR A 175 -0.75 -1.26 -21.98
N THR A 176 0.29 -0.55 -21.53
CA THR A 176 0.74 0.73 -22.10
C THR A 176 1.74 0.59 -23.26
N GLY A 177 1.95 -0.62 -23.77
CA GLY A 177 2.75 -0.87 -24.97
C GLY A 177 4.25 -0.98 -24.77
N SER A 178 4.71 -1.26 -23.53
CA SER A 178 6.13 -1.51 -23.27
C SER A 178 6.60 -2.79 -23.97
N GLN A 179 7.68 -2.70 -24.75
CA GLN A 179 8.26 -3.85 -25.44
C GLN A 179 8.87 -4.88 -24.47
N ASN A 180 9.35 -4.43 -23.32
CA ASN A 180 9.98 -5.27 -22.30
C ASN A 180 9.46 -4.93 -20.90
N PRO A 181 8.23 -5.35 -20.52
CA PRO A 181 7.66 -5.07 -19.21
C PRO A 181 8.50 -5.58 -18.04
N GLN A 182 9.22 -6.72 -18.23
CA GLN A 182 9.99 -7.40 -17.19
C GLN A 182 11.28 -6.69 -16.78
N ILE A 183 11.77 -5.74 -17.56
CA ILE A 183 13.03 -5.02 -17.26
C ILE A 183 12.97 -4.28 -15.91
N ILE A 184 11.76 -4.03 -15.41
CA ILE A 184 11.53 -3.38 -14.11
C ILE A 184 11.90 -4.26 -12.90
N LEU A 185 12.03 -5.58 -13.06
CA LEU A 185 12.28 -6.51 -11.96
C LEU A 185 13.53 -6.14 -11.14
N GLY A 186 14.67 -5.94 -11.81
CA GLY A 186 15.92 -5.59 -11.15
C GLY A 186 15.87 -4.26 -10.42
N PRO A 187 15.54 -3.16 -11.10
CA PRO A 187 15.38 -1.85 -10.46
C PRO A 187 14.34 -1.82 -9.34
N ALA A 188 13.21 -2.51 -9.50
CA ALA A 188 12.17 -2.58 -8.48
C ALA A 188 12.66 -3.31 -7.22
N LEU A 189 13.34 -4.45 -7.39
CA LEU A 189 13.90 -5.21 -6.27
C LEU A 189 14.92 -4.37 -5.49
N LEU A 190 15.83 -3.68 -6.17
CA LEU A 190 16.80 -2.80 -5.53
C LEU A 190 16.12 -1.64 -4.80
N ALA A 191 15.19 -0.95 -5.45
CA ALA A 191 14.49 0.18 -4.88
C ALA A 191 13.67 -0.21 -3.64
N THR A 192 12.90 -1.31 -3.73
CA THR A 192 12.07 -1.79 -2.63
C THR A 192 12.90 -2.33 -1.47
N THR A 193 14.04 -2.97 -1.74
CA THR A 193 14.98 -3.41 -0.70
C THR A 193 15.59 -2.21 0.03
N CYS A 194 16.07 -1.19 -0.68
CA CYS A 194 16.58 0.04 -0.08
C CYS A 194 15.49 0.76 0.74
N SER A 195 14.28 0.88 0.18
CA SER A 195 13.13 1.49 0.86
C SER A 195 12.80 0.76 2.15
N THR A 196 12.74 -0.57 2.13
CA THR A 196 12.45 -1.39 3.32
C THR A 196 13.55 -1.27 4.36
N ALA A 197 14.83 -1.29 3.95
CA ALA A 197 15.94 -1.09 4.86
C ALA A 197 15.87 0.29 5.56
N CYS A 198 15.59 1.34 4.80
CA CYS A 198 15.39 2.69 5.35
C CYS A 198 14.16 2.76 6.27
N GLY A 199 13.04 2.14 5.88
CA GLY A 199 11.82 2.09 6.67
C GLY A 199 12.02 1.38 8.02
N ILE A 200 12.69 0.23 8.02
CA ILE A 200 13.06 -0.51 9.24
C ILE A 200 14.00 0.32 10.10
N ALA A 201 15.04 0.91 9.52
CA ALA A 201 16.00 1.75 10.25
C ALA A 201 15.29 2.96 10.88
N ALA A 202 14.43 3.65 10.14
CA ALA A 202 13.66 4.78 10.63
C ALA A 202 12.72 4.37 11.77
N ALA A 203 11.96 3.29 11.61
CA ALA A 203 11.04 2.78 12.63
C ALA A 203 11.81 2.38 13.92
N TYR A 204 12.95 1.71 13.76
CA TYR A 204 13.81 1.33 14.91
C TYR A 204 14.40 2.54 15.63
N LEU A 205 14.92 3.52 14.88
CA LEU A 205 15.48 4.73 15.46
C LEU A 205 14.43 5.57 16.19
N LEU A 206 13.26 5.76 15.55
CA LEU A 206 12.14 6.52 16.14
C LEU A 206 11.58 5.83 17.38
N ALA A 207 11.47 4.50 17.37
CA ALA A 207 11.05 3.73 18.55
C ALA A 207 11.99 3.94 19.75
N LYS A 208 13.29 4.19 19.51
CA LYS A 208 14.25 4.49 20.58
C LYS A 208 14.00 5.84 21.26
N PHE A 209 13.44 6.80 20.53
CA PHE A 209 13.10 8.14 21.05
C PHE A 209 11.65 8.25 21.55
N SER A 210 10.81 7.27 21.22
CA SER A 210 9.44 7.20 21.70
C SER A 210 9.36 6.63 23.11
N LYS A 211 8.29 6.97 23.84
CA LYS A 211 8.01 6.30 25.11
C LYS A 211 7.74 4.81 24.84
N PRO A 212 8.25 3.89 25.67
CA PRO A 212 7.94 2.48 25.53
C PRO A 212 6.44 2.27 25.68
N THR A 213 5.79 1.71 24.65
CA THR A 213 4.40 1.27 24.74
C THR A 213 4.31 0.00 25.56
N ARG A 214 3.30 -0.06 26.41
CA ARG A 214 3.00 -1.26 27.20
C ARG A 214 2.41 -2.33 26.29
N ASP A 215 2.82 -3.56 26.47
CA ASP A 215 2.27 -4.73 25.77
C ASP A 215 2.08 -5.91 26.73
N TYR A 216 1.27 -6.87 26.32
CA TYR A 216 0.94 -8.08 27.09
C TYR A 216 1.84 -9.28 26.74
N TYR A 217 3.07 -9.03 26.32
CA TYR A 217 3.99 -10.10 25.90
C TYR A 217 4.22 -11.15 27.01
N ASP A 218 4.53 -10.68 28.22
CA ASP A 218 4.82 -11.57 29.35
C ASP A 218 3.56 -12.31 29.84
N GLU A 219 2.41 -11.63 29.84
CA GLU A 219 1.12 -12.21 30.19
C GLU A 219 0.68 -13.29 29.19
N PHE A 220 0.93 -13.07 27.91
CA PHE A 220 0.67 -14.07 26.89
C PHE A 220 1.53 -15.32 27.09
N LEU A 221 2.83 -15.13 27.37
CA LEU A 221 3.74 -16.25 27.65
C LEU A 221 3.36 -17.02 28.93
N ALA A 222 2.77 -16.34 29.91
CA ALA A 222 2.23 -16.95 31.12
C ALA A 222 0.87 -17.65 30.91
N GLY A 223 0.31 -17.65 29.69
CA GLY A 223 -0.96 -18.28 29.37
C GLY A 223 -2.19 -17.54 29.91
N LYS A 224 -2.08 -16.25 30.23
CA LYS A 224 -3.19 -15.43 30.72
C LYS A 224 -4.13 -15.04 29.58
N ASP A 225 -5.42 -14.91 29.92
CA ASP A 225 -6.42 -14.39 28.97
C ASP A 225 -6.23 -12.87 28.78
N LEU A 226 -5.77 -12.50 27.59
CA LEU A 226 -5.47 -11.10 27.25
C LEU A 226 -6.73 -10.22 27.14
N ASN A 227 -7.87 -10.83 26.78
CA ASN A 227 -9.14 -10.09 26.70
C ASN A 227 -9.64 -9.73 28.09
N ALA A 228 -9.57 -10.69 29.04
CA ALA A 228 -9.93 -10.44 30.42
C ALA A 228 -9.01 -9.40 31.09
N LEU A 229 -7.71 -9.38 30.75
CA LEU A 229 -6.79 -8.35 31.21
C LEU A 229 -7.13 -6.97 30.67
N ALA A 230 -7.45 -6.86 29.38
CA ALA A 230 -7.84 -5.60 28.76
C ALA A 230 -9.13 -5.02 29.34
N GLU A 231 -10.14 -5.88 29.60
CA GLU A 231 -11.40 -5.46 30.24
C GLU A 231 -11.19 -5.00 31.68
N ALA A 232 -10.34 -5.73 32.45
CA ALA A 232 -10.03 -5.37 33.83
C ALA A 232 -9.25 -4.05 33.93
N GLU A 233 -8.46 -3.70 32.94
CA GLU A 233 -7.75 -2.40 32.87
C GLU A 233 -8.71 -1.27 32.49
N ALA A 234 -9.55 -1.47 31.47
CA ALA A 234 -10.55 -0.48 31.08
C ALA A 234 -11.51 -0.10 32.22
N SER A 235 -11.86 -1.07 33.09
CA SER A 235 -12.70 -0.83 34.26
C SER A 235 -12.02 -0.03 35.38
N LYS A 236 -10.70 0.08 35.40
CA LYS A 236 -9.94 0.86 36.38
C LYS A 236 -9.71 2.32 35.97
N GLU A 237 -9.86 2.62 34.68
CA GLU A 237 -9.70 3.96 34.11
C GLU A 237 -11.02 4.73 34.00
N SER A 238 -12.15 4.07 34.22
CA SER A 238 -13.51 4.66 34.28
C SER A 238 -13.86 5.09 35.72
#